data_0d674f858a2590913d97a832208993bd
#
_entry.id   0d674f858a2590913d97a832208993bd
#
_cell.length_a   1.000
_cell.length_b   1.000
_cell.length_c   1.000
_cell.angle_alpha   90.00
_cell.angle_beta   90.00
_cell.angle_gamma   90.00
#
_symmetry.space_group_name_H-M   'P 1'
#
loop_
_entity.id
_entity.type
_entity.pdbx_description
1 polymer ?
#
loop_
_entity_poly.entity_id
_entity_poly.type
_entity_poly.pdbx_seq_one_letter_code
_entity_poly.pdbx_strand_id
1 'polypeptide(L)'
;MNWHSQEIDELVRRALEEDVGSGDATTAAIVPRGTPAKATIIARQTLVCAGLPIAERVFRALDPQMRVACLHNDGSFVEPGAELIELAGEAQAILTGERTALNFLAHLCGIATLTRRFVEQLAGMHARIRDTRKTTPGLRALEKYAVKAGGGTNHRFGLYDAILIKENHIAISGGVKAALDRAHAYTSLEMPAPRTASAYDAAGLDPEVVGPGPLPVQIEVRDEMELREAVEAGAEAVLLDNMTPEEAKRCVELARSLQRDCVIEISGGITLDNARAYAKTGADFLSSGALTHSAPSANLSLLVESVRET
;
A
#
# COMPACT_ATOMS: atom_id res chain seq x y z
N MET A 1 -8.07 -3.03 7.48
CA MET A 1 -8.16 -1.56 7.60
C MET A 1 -9.48 -1.18 8.25
N ASN A 2 -9.47 -0.24 9.19
CA ASN A 2 -10.72 0.26 9.80
C ASN A 2 -11.27 1.45 8.98
N TRP A 3 -12.21 1.15 8.08
CA TRP A 3 -12.84 2.14 7.19
C TRP A 3 -13.76 3.14 7.92
N HIS A 4 -14.08 2.88 9.20
CA HIS A 4 -14.91 3.75 10.05
C HIS A 4 -14.07 4.50 11.10
N SER A 5 -12.76 4.62 10.88
CA SER A 5 -11.91 5.39 11.79
C SER A 5 -12.05 6.89 11.54
N GLN A 6 -11.80 7.67 12.58
CA GLN A 6 -11.82 9.13 12.50
C GLN A 6 -10.81 9.67 11.48
N GLU A 7 -9.68 8.96 11.28
CA GLU A 7 -8.67 9.35 10.29
C GLU A 7 -9.21 9.26 8.85
N ILE A 8 -10.00 8.23 8.55
CA ILE A 8 -10.64 8.09 7.22
C ILE A 8 -11.71 9.17 7.03
N ASP A 9 -12.52 9.44 8.05
CA ASP A 9 -13.54 10.50 7.98
C ASP A 9 -12.90 11.87 7.75
N GLU A 10 -11.82 12.17 8.45
CA GLU A 10 -11.09 13.43 8.27
C GLU A 10 -10.43 13.53 6.89
N LEU A 11 -9.88 12.44 6.35
CA LEU A 11 -9.32 12.40 5.01
C LEU A 11 -10.39 12.67 3.94
N VAL A 12 -11.54 11.99 4.03
CA VAL A 12 -12.67 12.20 3.12
C VAL A 12 -13.19 13.62 3.21
N ARG A 13 -13.36 14.17 4.43
CA ARG A 13 -13.79 15.55 4.65
C ARG A 13 -12.85 16.55 3.95
N ARG A 14 -11.53 16.41 4.12
CA ARG A 14 -10.55 17.30 3.47
C ARG A 14 -10.58 17.20 1.95
N ALA A 15 -10.68 15.99 1.41
CA ALA A 15 -10.77 15.79 -0.04
C ALA A 15 -12.05 16.42 -0.63
N LEU A 16 -13.17 16.31 0.07
CA LEU A 16 -14.42 16.99 -0.33
C LEU A 16 -14.32 18.51 -0.18
N GLU A 17 -13.69 19.02 0.89
CA GLU A 17 -13.49 20.47 1.04
C GLU A 17 -12.61 21.07 -0.05
N GLU A 18 -11.57 20.33 -0.51
CA GLU A 18 -10.70 20.75 -1.61
C GLU A 18 -11.49 20.90 -2.93
N ASP A 19 -12.38 19.95 -3.23
CA ASP A 19 -13.09 19.91 -4.51
C ASP A 19 -14.37 20.74 -4.51
N VAL A 20 -15.12 20.72 -3.43
CA VAL A 20 -16.44 21.37 -3.32
C VAL A 20 -16.33 22.83 -2.88
N GLY A 21 -15.42 23.14 -1.94
CA GLY A 21 -15.23 24.51 -1.42
C GLY A 21 -16.53 25.13 -0.90
N SER A 22 -16.97 26.21 -1.55
CA SER A 22 -18.22 26.93 -1.20
C SER A 22 -19.49 26.30 -1.81
N GLY A 23 -19.37 25.24 -2.64
CA GLY A 23 -20.46 24.51 -3.25
C GLY A 23 -20.23 24.18 -4.72
N ASP A 24 -20.92 23.14 -5.21
CA ASP A 24 -20.92 22.74 -6.62
C ASP A 24 -21.83 23.66 -7.44
N ALA A 25 -21.24 24.68 -8.07
CA ALA A 25 -21.94 25.70 -8.82
C ALA A 25 -22.71 25.12 -10.02
N THR A 26 -22.13 24.13 -10.71
CA THR A 26 -22.76 23.52 -11.90
C THR A 26 -23.99 22.73 -11.50
N THR A 27 -23.84 21.84 -10.53
CA THR A 27 -24.95 21.01 -10.05
C THR A 27 -26.06 21.87 -9.43
N ALA A 28 -25.70 22.87 -8.62
CA ALA A 28 -26.67 23.77 -8.02
C ALA A 28 -27.47 24.59 -9.07
N ALA A 29 -26.86 24.92 -10.21
CA ALA A 29 -27.51 25.68 -11.28
C ALA A 29 -28.48 24.83 -12.15
N ILE A 30 -28.20 23.53 -12.29
CA ILE A 30 -28.85 22.68 -13.30
C ILE A 30 -29.76 21.63 -12.67
N VAL A 31 -29.44 21.10 -11.51
CA VAL A 31 -30.14 19.97 -10.88
C VAL A 31 -31.00 20.47 -9.73
N PRO A 32 -32.34 20.35 -9.80
CA PRO A 32 -33.23 20.71 -8.69
C PRO A 32 -32.88 19.90 -7.42
N ARG A 33 -32.96 20.54 -6.25
CA ARG A 33 -32.79 19.88 -4.96
C ARG A 33 -33.82 18.77 -4.77
N GLY A 34 -33.42 17.67 -4.15
CA GLY A 34 -34.30 16.53 -3.89
C GLY A 34 -34.57 15.67 -5.13
N THR A 35 -33.90 15.93 -6.27
CA THR A 35 -34.02 15.08 -7.46
C THR A 35 -33.43 13.71 -7.16
N PRO A 36 -34.21 12.60 -7.22
CA PRO A 36 -33.68 11.27 -7.04
C PRO A 36 -32.89 10.83 -8.28
N ALA A 37 -31.78 10.14 -8.08
CA ALA A 37 -31.02 9.56 -9.18
C ALA A 37 -30.46 8.20 -8.78
N LYS A 38 -30.12 7.42 -9.81
CA LYS A 38 -29.29 6.23 -9.70
C LYS A 38 -28.05 6.41 -10.57
N ALA A 39 -26.95 5.88 -10.11
CA ALA A 39 -25.70 5.90 -10.84
C ALA A 39 -24.89 4.63 -10.56
N THR A 40 -24.00 4.30 -11.50
CA THR A 40 -23.13 3.15 -11.39
C THR A 40 -21.68 3.56 -11.69
N ILE A 41 -20.74 3.17 -10.82
CA ILE A 41 -19.32 3.27 -11.10
C ILE A 41 -18.88 2.00 -11.83
N ILE A 42 -18.26 2.17 -13.00
CA ILE A 42 -17.84 1.07 -13.86
C ILE A 42 -16.34 1.10 -14.16
N ALA A 43 -15.74 -0.08 -14.31
CA ALA A 43 -14.38 -0.24 -14.79
C ALA A 43 -14.30 -0.01 -16.30
N ARG A 44 -13.34 0.79 -16.78
CA ARG A 44 -13.05 1.01 -18.21
C ARG A 44 -11.87 0.22 -18.71
N GLN A 45 -11.23 -0.51 -17.83
CA GLN A 45 -10.09 -1.38 -18.12
C GLN A 45 -10.12 -2.57 -17.18
N THR A 46 -9.34 -3.60 -17.49
CA THR A 46 -9.04 -4.68 -16.55
C THR A 46 -8.28 -4.11 -15.35
N LEU A 47 -8.74 -4.40 -14.14
CA LEU A 47 -8.13 -3.91 -12.90
C LEU A 47 -8.38 -4.84 -11.70
N VAL A 48 -7.65 -4.58 -10.63
CA VAL A 48 -7.92 -5.13 -9.29
C VAL A 48 -8.61 -4.06 -8.46
N CYS A 49 -9.77 -4.39 -7.90
CA CYS A 49 -10.53 -3.48 -7.05
C CYS A 49 -9.76 -3.17 -5.75
N ALA A 50 -9.69 -1.90 -5.39
CA ALA A 50 -9.19 -1.47 -4.09
C ALA A 50 -9.78 -0.11 -3.71
N GLY A 51 -10.26 0.02 -2.48
CA GLY A 51 -10.82 1.25 -1.95
C GLY A 51 -12.30 1.45 -2.22
N LEU A 52 -13.07 0.40 -2.53
CA LEU A 52 -14.53 0.50 -2.64
C LEU A 52 -15.16 1.11 -1.37
N PRO A 53 -14.73 0.76 -0.14
CA PRO A 53 -15.29 1.36 1.07
C PRO A 53 -14.98 2.86 1.23
N ILE A 54 -13.85 3.40 0.75
CA ILE A 54 -13.61 4.84 0.85
C ILE A 54 -14.50 5.63 -0.13
N ALA A 55 -14.79 5.09 -1.32
CA ALA A 55 -15.74 5.69 -2.23
C ALA A 55 -17.15 5.73 -1.62
N GLU A 56 -17.60 4.66 -0.95
CA GLU A 56 -18.83 4.65 -0.18
C GLU A 56 -18.85 5.79 0.88
N ARG A 57 -17.72 5.97 1.61
CA ARG A 57 -17.60 7.04 2.62
C ARG A 57 -17.74 8.44 2.00
N VAL A 58 -17.19 8.68 0.81
CA VAL A 58 -17.34 9.95 0.09
C VAL A 58 -18.81 10.27 -0.15
N PHE A 59 -19.58 9.33 -0.71
CA PHE A 59 -21.00 9.55 -1.01
C PHE A 59 -21.84 9.70 0.25
N ARG A 60 -21.60 8.89 1.28
CA ARG A 60 -22.31 8.99 2.56
C ARG A 60 -21.99 10.25 3.36
N ALA A 61 -20.83 10.86 3.14
CA ALA A 61 -20.49 12.15 3.73
C ALA A 61 -21.34 13.30 3.16
N LEU A 62 -21.78 13.19 1.90
CA LEU A 62 -22.64 14.16 1.22
C LEU A 62 -24.13 13.88 1.43
N ASP A 63 -24.52 12.62 1.44
CA ASP A 63 -25.89 12.18 1.70
C ASP A 63 -25.88 10.92 2.60
N PRO A 64 -26.11 11.06 3.93
CA PRO A 64 -26.14 9.92 4.84
C PRO A 64 -27.26 8.90 4.53
N GLN A 65 -28.28 9.26 3.76
CA GLN A 65 -29.37 8.39 3.35
C GLN A 65 -29.10 7.65 2.03
N MET A 66 -27.98 7.98 1.36
CA MET A 66 -27.63 7.35 0.08
C MET A 66 -27.49 5.83 0.23
N ARG A 67 -28.14 5.12 -0.67
CA ARG A 67 -27.94 3.68 -0.82
C ARG A 67 -26.69 3.45 -1.67
N VAL A 68 -25.72 2.78 -1.11
CA VAL A 68 -24.47 2.42 -1.77
C VAL A 68 -24.32 0.91 -1.69
N ALA A 69 -24.19 0.25 -2.83
CA ALA A 69 -23.97 -1.18 -2.93
C ALA A 69 -22.64 -1.46 -3.66
N CYS A 70 -21.64 -1.92 -2.94
CA CYS A 70 -20.41 -2.43 -3.55
C CYS A 70 -20.67 -3.83 -4.14
N LEU A 71 -20.49 -3.99 -5.45
CA LEU A 71 -20.79 -5.24 -6.17
C LEU A 71 -19.64 -6.21 -6.19
N HIS A 72 -18.45 -5.74 -5.80
CA HIS A 72 -17.22 -6.52 -5.67
C HIS A 72 -16.57 -6.30 -4.32
N ASN A 73 -15.62 -7.15 -3.97
CA ASN A 73 -14.73 -6.96 -2.82
C ASN A 73 -13.39 -6.38 -3.29
N ASP A 74 -12.72 -5.63 -2.42
CA ASP A 74 -11.33 -5.26 -2.67
C ASP A 74 -10.46 -6.53 -2.84
N GLY A 75 -9.52 -6.49 -3.79
CA GLY A 75 -8.75 -7.65 -4.25
C GLY A 75 -9.38 -8.44 -5.40
N SER A 76 -10.65 -8.19 -5.74
CA SER A 76 -11.30 -8.81 -6.91
C SER A 76 -10.69 -8.31 -8.20
N PHE A 77 -10.43 -9.24 -9.13
CA PHE A 77 -10.03 -8.94 -10.50
C PHE A 77 -11.29 -8.76 -11.36
N VAL A 78 -11.36 -7.67 -12.12
CA VAL A 78 -12.52 -7.35 -12.95
C VAL A 78 -12.11 -6.92 -14.36
N GLU A 79 -13.00 -7.16 -15.32
CA GLU A 79 -12.83 -6.82 -16.72
C GLU A 79 -13.49 -5.48 -17.08
N PRO A 80 -13.16 -4.87 -18.24
CA PRO A 80 -13.81 -3.66 -18.71
C PRO A 80 -15.33 -3.84 -18.80
N GLY A 81 -16.08 -2.86 -18.30
CA GLY A 81 -17.52 -2.89 -18.24
C GLY A 81 -18.11 -3.45 -16.94
N ALA A 82 -17.28 -3.99 -16.05
CA ALA A 82 -17.75 -4.45 -14.74
C ALA A 82 -18.29 -3.27 -13.91
N GLU A 83 -19.45 -3.46 -13.32
CA GLU A 83 -20.10 -2.54 -12.39
C GLU A 83 -19.50 -2.76 -11.00
N LEU A 84 -18.94 -1.69 -10.41
CA LEU A 84 -18.23 -1.76 -9.14
C LEU A 84 -19.08 -1.33 -7.95
N ILE A 85 -19.80 -0.22 -8.12
CA ILE A 85 -20.65 0.38 -7.07
C ILE A 85 -21.94 0.88 -7.71
N GLU A 86 -23.08 0.50 -7.15
CA GLU A 86 -24.37 1.10 -7.43
C GLU A 86 -24.73 2.16 -6.39
N LEU A 87 -25.26 3.28 -6.85
CA LEU A 87 -25.67 4.42 -6.04
C LEU A 87 -27.16 4.72 -6.28
N ALA A 88 -27.91 5.00 -5.22
CA ALA A 88 -29.26 5.54 -5.33
C ALA A 88 -29.51 6.54 -4.19
N GLY A 89 -29.78 7.80 -4.55
CA GLY A 89 -29.93 8.90 -3.60
C GLY A 89 -30.20 10.23 -4.29
N GLU A 90 -29.83 11.33 -3.65
CA GLU A 90 -29.98 12.67 -4.22
C GLU A 90 -28.97 12.90 -5.35
N ALA A 91 -29.48 13.35 -6.51
CA ALA A 91 -28.66 13.59 -7.70
C ALA A 91 -27.52 14.59 -7.44
N GLN A 92 -27.79 15.66 -6.68
CA GLN A 92 -26.75 16.64 -6.33
C GLN A 92 -25.59 15.99 -5.56
N ALA A 93 -25.87 15.13 -4.57
CA ALA A 93 -24.86 14.46 -3.79
C ALA A 93 -24.02 13.45 -4.63
N ILE A 94 -24.67 12.72 -5.56
CA ILE A 94 -23.97 11.82 -6.49
C ILE A 94 -23.00 12.60 -7.38
N LEU A 95 -23.45 13.68 -8.02
CA LEU A 95 -22.63 14.46 -8.94
C LEU A 95 -21.49 15.20 -8.21
N THR A 96 -21.78 15.78 -7.05
CA THR A 96 -20.77 16.48 -6.23
C THR A 96 -19.68 15.53 -5.71
N GLY A 97 -20.04 14.28 -5.35
CA GLY A 97 -19.10 13.29 -4.82
C GLY A 97 -18.31 12.53 -5.89
N GLU A 98 -18.76 12.57 -7.16
CA GLU A 98 -18.22 11.76 -8.26
C GLU A 98 -16.69 11.84 -8.36
N ARG A 99 -16.17 13.07 -8.53
CA ARG A 99 -14.75 13.26 -8.82
C ARG A 99 -13.88 12.79 -7.66
N THR A 100 -14.23 13.17 -6.43
CA THR A 100 -13.50 12.77 -5.23
C THR A 100 -13.50 11.23 -5.06
N ALA A 101 -14.67 10.58 -5.23
CA ALA A 101 -14.76 9.12 -5.15
C ALA A 101 -13.94 8.42 -6.24
N LEU A 102 -14.04 8.89 -7.50
CA LEU A 102 -13.27 8.32 -8.61
C LEU A 102 -11.77 8.54 -8.45
N ASN A 103 -11.32 9.65 -7.87
CA ASN A 103 -9.91 9.90 -7.64
C ASN A 103 -9.32 8.90 -6.62
N PHE A 104 -10.00 8.65 -5.50
CA PHE A 104 -9.58 7.61 -4.56
C PHE A 104 -9.55 6.23 -5.21
N LEU A 105 -10.62 5.83 -5.88
CA LEU A 105 -10.71 4.52 -6.53
C LEU A 105 -9.66 4.35 -7.62
N ALA A 106 -9.49 5.34 -8.50
CA ALA A 106 -8.53 5.27 -9.60
C ALA A 106 -7.11 5.08 -9.08
N HIS A 107 -6.74 5.81 -8.03
CA HIS A 107 -5.42 5.71 -7.40
C HIS A 107 -5.22 4.33 -6.76
N LEU A 108 -6.13 3.89 -5.92
CA LEU A 108 -5.99 2.63 -5.17
C LEU A 108 -6.11 1.39 -6.06
N CYS A 109 -7.05 1.37 -7.00
CA CYS A 109 -7.15 0.31 -8.00
C CYS A 109 -5.90 0.26 -8.90
N GLY A 110 -5.31 1.42 -9.21
CA GLY A 110 -4.04 1.51 -9.94
C GLY A 110 -2.90 0.81 -9.21
N ILE A 111 -2.72 1.10 -7.92
CA ILE A 111 -1.73 0.46 -7.04
C ILE A 111 -1.96 -1.05 -6.94
N ALA A 112 -3.20 -1.47 -6.66
CA ALA A 112 -3.55 -2.89 -6.54
C ALA A 112 -3.30 -3.65 -7.85
N THR A 113 -3.66 -3.05 -8.99
CA THR A 113 -3.45 -3.63 -10.32
C THR A 113 -1.97 -3.76 -10.66
N LEU A 114 -1.17 -2.72 -10.39
CA LEU A 114 0.29 -2.79 -10.59
C LEU A 114 0.91 -3.86 -9.68
N THR A 115 0.49 -3.90 -8.42
CA THR A 115 0.98 -4.91 -7.47
C THR A 115 0.65 -6.33 -7.93
N ARG A 116 -0.56 -6.57 -8.43
CA ARG A 116 -0.97 -7.87 -8.99
C ARG A 116 -0.06 -8.29 -10.14
N ARG A 117 0.30 -7.38 -11.03
CA ARG A 117 1.22 -7.67 -12.14
C ARG A 117 2.60 -8.10 -11.64
N PHE A 118 3.12 -7.48 -10.56
CA PHE A 118 4.35 -7.93 -9.92
C PHE A 118 4.19 -9.33 -9.31
N VAL A 119 3.10 -9.59 -8.59
CA VAL A 119 2.81 -10.91 -8.01
C VAL A 119 2.78 -11.99 -9.09
N GLU A 120 2.17 -11.72 -10.23
CA GLU A 120 2.12 -12.63 -11.38
C GLU A 120 3.51 -12.87 -11.98
N GLN A 121 4.36 -11.84 -12.08
CA GLN A 121 5.76 -12.01 -12.51
C GLN A 121 6.57 -12.91 -11.58
N LEU A 122 6.22 -12.92 -10.29
CA LEU A 122 6.89 -13.75 -9.27
C LEU A 122 6.25 -15.12 -9.08
N ALA A 123 5.21 -15.46 -9.84
CA ALA A 123 4.53 -16.74 -9.71
C ALA A 123 5.49 -17.93 -9.86
N GLY A 124 5.45 -18.86 -8.89
CA GLY A 124 6.34 -20.02 -8.81
C GLY A 124 7.73 -19.71 -8.24
N MET A 125 8.01 -18.47 -7.81
CA MET A 125 9.24 -18.08 -7.11
C MET A 125 9.01 -18.04 -5.59
N HIS A 126 10.10 -18.09 -4.82
CA HIS A 126 10.07 -17.93 -3.36
C HIS A 126 9.80 -16.48 -2.96
N ALA A 127 10.40 -15.55 -3.70
CA ALA A 127 10.35 -14.12 -3.40
C ALA A 127 8.92 -13.56 -3.47
N ARG A 128 8.59 -12.67 -2.52
CA ARG A 128 7.35 -11.89 -2.50
C ARG A 128 7.65 -10.41 -2.76
N ILE A 129 6.74 -9.73 -3.46
CA ILE A 129 6.84 -8.28 -3.67
C ILE A 129 6.35 -7.53 -2.45
N ARG A 130 7.03 -6.41 -2.12
CA ARG A 130 6.78 -5.58 -0.95
C ARG A 130 6.78 -4.10 -1.32
N ASP A 131 5.96 -3.30 -0.65
CA ASP A 131 6.01 -1.84 -0.75
C ASP A 131 7.22 -1.23 -0.01
N THR A 132 7.22 0.08 0.09
CA THR A 132 8.21 0.87 0.84
C THR A 132 7.53 2.00 1.61
N ARG A 133 8.32 2.89 2.23
CA ARG A 133 7.84 4.16 2.79
C ARG A 133 7.79 5.32 1.77
N LYS A 134 8.09 5.07 0.49
CA LYS A 134 7.98 6.05 -0.60
C LYS A 134 6.51 6.14 -1.05
N THR A 135 5.68 6.74 -0.22
CA THR A 135 4.23 6.87 -0.40
C THR A 135 3.82 8.32 -0.53
N THR A 136 2.65 8.58 -1.11
CA THR A 136 2.04 9.91 -1.12
C THR A 136 1.83 10.40 0.32
N PRO A 137 2.29 11.61 0.69
CA PRO A 137 2.07 12.14 2.03
C PRO A 137 0.59 12.13 2.42
N GLY A 138 0.27 11.59 3.60
CA GLY A 138 -1.09 11.45 4.10
C GLY A 138 -1.88 10.23 3.59
N LEU A 139 -1.46 9.57 2.49
CA LEU A 139 -2.18 8.44 1.90
C LEU A 139 -1.55 7.07 2.19
N ARG A 140 -0.48 7.00 3.01
CA ARG A 140 0.27 5.75 3.23
C ARG A 140 -0.59 4.56 3.65
N ALA A 141 -1.55 4.77 4.53
CA ALA A 141 -2.44 3.71 4.99
C ALA A 141 -3.26 3.11 3.85
N LEU A 142 -3.82 3.96 2.99
CA LEU A 142 -4.60 3.54 1.83
C LEU A 142 -3.73 2.87 0.76
N GLU A 143 -2.55 3.42 0.48
CA GLU A 143 -1.65 2.87 -0.53
C GLU A 143 -1.11 1.49 -0.12
N LYS A 144 -0.72 1.31 1.14
CA LYS A 144 -0.29 0.01 1.68
C LYS A 144 -1.44 -1.01 1.69
N TYR A 145 -2.65 -0.56 2.02
CA TYR A 145 -3.85 -1.39 1.87
C TYR A 145 -4.04 -1.86 0.43
N ALA A 146 -3.91 -0.97 -0.55
CA ALA A 146 -4.04 -1.30 -1.97
C ALA A 146 -2.95 -2.29 -2.44
N VAL A 147 -1.73 -2.19 -1.93
CA VAL A 147 -0.68 -3.19 -2.17
C VAL A 147 -1.10 -4.57 -1.67
N LYS A 148 -1.68 -4.68 -0.47
CA LYS A 148 -2.22 -5.96 0.04
C LYS A 148 -3.38 -6.47 -0.81
N ALA A 149 -4.31 -5.60 -1.22
CA ALA A 149 -5.41 -5.96 -2.11
C ALA A 149 -4.91 -6.53 -3.45
N GLY A 150 -3.79 -6.01 -3.95
CA GLY A 150 -3.10 -6.55 -5.14
C GLY A 150 -2.36 -7.89 -4.92
N GLY A 151 -2.26 -8.37 -3.68
CA GLY A 151 -1.56 -9.61 -3.31
C GLY A 151 -0.09 -9.42 -2.94
N GLY A 152 0.38 -8.19 -2.79
CA GLY A 152 1.70 -7.86 -2.26
C GLY A 152 1.75 -7.92 -0.73
N THR A 153 2.92 -7.65 -0.18
CA THR A 153 3.16 -7.55 1.27
C THR A 153 3.61 -6.15 1.64
N ASN A 154 3.43 -5.76 2.89
CA ASN A 154 3.87 -4.45 3.36
C ASN A 154 5.26 -4.54 4.02
N HIS A 155 6.10 -3.54 3.75
CA HIS A 155 7.25 -3.19 4.58
C HIS A 155 6.77 -2.39 5.79
N ARG A 156 7.68 -2.08 6.74
CA ARG A 156 7.35 -1.25 7.90
C ARG A 156 6.52 -0.03 7.51
N PHE A 157 5.54 0.27 8.35
CA PHE A 157 4.62 1.38 8.11
C PHE A 157 5.28 2.75 8.38
N GLY A 158 6.01 2.83 9.49
CA GLY A 158 6.64 4.08 9.92
C GLY A 158 8.09 3.90 10.37
N LEU A 159 8.50 4.78 11.29
CA LEU A 159 9.81 4.67 11.96
C LEU A 159 9.72 3.92 13.29
N TYR A 160 8.50 3.59 13.72
CA TYR A 160 8.16 3.08 15.04
C TYR A 160 7.86 1.57 15.08
N ASP A 161 7.71 0.92 13.95
CA ASP A 161 7.24 -0.48 13.85
C ASP A 161 8.33 -1.48 13.44
N ALA A 162 9.49 -1.01 12.97
CA ALA A 162 10.69 -1.81 12.75
C ALA A 162 11.93 -0.92 12.71
N ILE A 163 13.07 -1.47 13.10
CA ILE A 163 14.38 -0.83 12.94
C ILE A 163 14.93 -1.18 11.56
N LEU A 164 15.26 -0.17 10.76
CA LEU A 164 16.02 -0.31 9.51
C LEU A 164 17.27 0.53 9.61
N ILE A 165 18.39 -0.13 9.80
CA ILE A 165 19.73 0.46 9.85
C ILE A 165 20.15 0.79 8.42
N LYS A 166 20.58 2.02 8.17
CA LYS A 166 21.04 2.51 6.87
C LYS A 166 22.48 3.00 6.93
N GLU A 167 23.08 3.27 5.76
CA GLU A 167 24.45 3.74 5.64
C GLU A 167 24.82 4.86 6.63
N ASN A 168 23.97 5.87 6.76
CA ASN A 168 24.21 6.98 7.69
C ASN A 168 24.17 6.54 9.16
N HIS A 169 23.33 5.57 9.51
CA HIS A 169 23.34 5.00 10.87
C HIS A 169 24.64 4.23 11.13
N ILE A 170 25.10 3.43 10.15
CA ILE A 170 26.35 2.68 10.22
C ILE A 170 27.54 3.63 10.42
N ALA A 171 27.61 4.68 9.59
CA ALA A 171 28.67 5.69 9.67
C ALA A 171 28.73 6.38 11.04
N ILE A 172 27.59 6.83 11.56
CA ILE A 172 27.50 7.52 12.86
C ILE A 172 27.77 6.56 14.02
N SER A 173 27.41 5.27 13.88
CA SER A 173 27.61 4.25 14.92
C SER A 173 29.06 3.77 15.04
N GLY A 174 29.87 3.98 14.01
CA GLY A 174 31.27 3.51 13.96
C GLY A 174 31.43 2.11 13.34
N GLY A 175 30.46 1.66 12.50
CA GLY A 175 30.51 0.43 11.73
C GLY A 175 29.25 -0.44 11.86
N VAL A 176 29.17 -1.47 11.03
CA VAL A 176 28.04 -2.40 10.92
C VAL A 176 27.76 -3.09 12.25
N LYS A 177 28.80 -3.73 12.84
CA LYS A 177 28.65 -4.43 14.12
C LYS A 177 28.17 -3.49 15.24
N ALA A 178 28.76 -2.29 15.37
CA ALA A 178 28.38 -1.34 16.41
C ALA A 178 26.94 -0.87 16.25
N ALA A 179 26.43 -0.70 15.01
CA ALA A 179 25.06 -0.34 14.73
C ALA A 179 24.09 -1.46 15.14
N LEU A 180 24.39 -2.72 14.79
CA LEU A 180 23.59 -3.90 15.16
C LEU A 180 23.58 -4.12 16.67
N ASP A 181 24.73 -4.08 17.34
CA ASP A 181 24.81 -4.25 18.81
C ASP A 181 23.91 -3.23 19.53
N ARG A 182 23.90 -1.96 19.10
CA ARG A 182 23.04 -0.92 19.68
C ARG A 182 21.56 -1.15 19.40
N ALA A 183 21.22 -1.60 18.18
CA ALA A 183 19.83 -1.90 17.81
C ALA A 183 19.29 -3.08 18.64
N HIS A 184 20.06 -4.15 18.80
CA HIS A 184 19.68 -5.30 19.61
C HIS A 184 19.60 -4.96 21.11
N ALA A 185 20.53 -4.15 21.63
CA ALA A 185 20.44 -3.66 23.01
C ALA A 185 19.17 -2.84 23.24
N TYR A 186 18.80 -1.95 22.31
CA TYR A 186 17.57 -1.17 22.37
C TYR A 186 16.33 -2.07 22.39
N THR A 187 16.24 -3.04 21.49
CA THR A 187 15.08 -3.95 21.43
C THR A 187 14.97 -4.88 22.64
N SER A 188 16.09 -5.15 23.32
CA SER A 188 16.11 -5.99 24.54
C SER A 188 15.73 -5.22 25.81
N LEU A 189 16.02 -3.92 25.88
CA LEU A 189 15.80 -3.06 27.05
C LEU A 189 14.45 -2.35 27.04
N GLU A 190 14.06 -1.89 25.88
CA GLU A 190 12.77 -1.23 25.67
C GLU A 190 11.82 -2.19 24.96
N MET A 191 11.16 -3.05 25.75
CA MET A 191 9.93 -3.67 25.27
C MET A 191 8.89 -2.55 25.09
N PRO A 192 8.57 -2.09 23.88
CA PRO A 192 7.37 -1.30 23.69
C PRO A 192 6.22 -2.16 24.22
N ALA A 193 5.29 -1.55 24.96
CA ALA A 193 4.11 -2.24 25.45
C ALA A 193 3.51 -3.11 24.33
N PRO A 194 3.02 -4.32 24.63
CA PRO A 194 2.49 -5.20 23.60
C PRO A 194 1.52 -4.41 22.73
N ARG A 195 1.82 -4.34 21.44
CA ARG A 195 0.98 -3.61 20.49
C ARG A 195 -0.37 -4.28 20.50
N THR A 196 -1.40 -3.57 20.89
CA THR A 196 -2.77 -4.10 20.87
C THR A 196 -3.20 -4.34 19.43
N ALA A 197 -4.04 -5.34 19.19
CA ALA A 197 -4.64 -5.56 17.86
C ALA A 197 -5.21 -4.25 17.26
N SER A 198 -5.76 -3.39 18.11
CA SER A 198 -6.25 -2.05 17.78
C SER A 198 -5.15 -1.11 17.20
N ALA A 199 -3.90 -1.20 17.68
CA ALA A 199 -2.80 -0.38 17.14
C ALA A 199 -2.35 -0.88 15.76
N TYR A 200 -2.46 -2.19 15.48
CA TYR A 200 -2.21 -2.75 14.14
C TYR A 200 -3.29 -2.33 13.15
N ASP A 201 -4.58 -2.42 13.56
CA ASP A 201 -5.71 -2.04 12.72
C ASP A 201 -5.72 -0.54 12.39
N ALA A 202 -5.45 0.33 13.38
CA ALA A 202 -5.38 1.77 13.18
C ALA A 202 -4.22 2.19 12.27
N ALA A 203 -3.11 1.44 12.27
CA ALA A 203 -1.93 1.72 11.48
C ALA A 203 -1.92 0.98 10.13
N GLY A 204 -2.92 0.14 9.82
CA GLY A 204 -2.94 -0.70 8.61
C GLY A 204 -1.80 -1.72 8.58
N LEU A 205 -1.25 -2.08 9.76
CA LEU A 205 -0.15 -3.02 9.89
C LEU A 205 -0.66 -4.45 9.78
N ASP A 206 0.14 -5.31 9.15
CA ASP A 206 -0.13 -6.74 9.12
C ASP A 206 0.36 -7.38 10.42
N PRO A 207 -0.53 -7.95 11.24
CA PRO A 207 -0.14 -8.66 12.45
C PRO A 207 0.79 -9.85 12.18
N GLU A 208 0.74 -10.42 10.97
CA GLU A 208 1.63 -11.50 10.53
C GLU A 208 3.05 -11.00 10.25
N VAL A 209 3.20 -9.70 9.92
CA VAL A 209 4.52 -9.08 9.65
C VAL A 209 5.15 -8.54 10.92
N VAL A 210 4.34 -8.11 11.88
CA VAL A 210 4.80 -7.51 13.14
C VAL A 210 4.12 -8.26 14.30
N GLY A 211 4.52 -9.49 14.55
CA GLY A 211 4.03 -10.31 15.67
C GLY A 211 4.29 -9.66 17.04
N PRO A 212 3.71 -10.20 18.13
CA PRO A 212 4.04 -9.78 19.48
C PRO A 212 5.50 -10.13 19.77
N GLY A 213 6.32 -9.11 19.98
CA GLY A 213 7.76 -9.31 20.24
C GLY A 213 8.56 -8.03 20.14
N PRO A 214 9.88 -8.12 20.25
CA PRO A 214 10.78 -7.00 20.03
C PRO A 214 10.65 -6.48 18.59
N LEU A 215 10.98 -5.19 18.38
CA LEU A 215 11.00 -4.60 17.04
C LEU A 215 11.92 -5.41 16.11
N PRO A 216 11.48 -5.81 14.91
CA PRO A 216 12.37 -6.46 13.95
C PRO A 216 13.51 -5.51 13.58
N VAL A 217 14.73 -6.08 13.49
CA VAL A 217 15.93 -5.33 13.10
C VAL A 217 16.37 -5.80 11.72
N GLN A 218 16.47 -4.87 10.79
CA GLN A 218 17.01 -5.11 9.45
C GLN A 218 18.14 -4.12 9.19
N ILE A 219 19.18 -4.56 8.47
CA ILE A 219 20.30 -3.70 8.06
C ILE A 219 20.44 -3.66 6.55
N GLU A 220 20.59 -2.46 6.01
CA GLU A 220 20.87 -2.20 4.60
C GLU A 220 22.38 -2.34 4.36
N VAL A 221 22.77 -3.15 3.38
CA VAL A 221 24.16 -3.44 3.00
C VAL A 221 24.36 -3.18 1.51
N ARG A 222 25.57 -2.71 1.13
CA ARG A 222 25.90 -2.24 -0.21
C ARG A 222 26.80 -3.19 -0.99
N ASP A 223 27.46 -4.13 -0.30
CA ASP A 223 28.39 -5.08 -0.89
C ASP A 223 28.51 -6.37 -0.06
N GLU A 224 29.27 -7.33 -0.59
CA GLU A 224 29.52 -8.63 0.06
C GLU A 224 30.31 -8.50 1.38
N MET A 225 31.12 -7.46 1.55
CA MET A 225 31.91 -7.24 2.76
C MET A 225 31.01 -6.77 3.90
N GLU A 226 30.15 -5.75 3.66
CA GLU A 226 29.15 -5.30 4.63
C GLU A 226 28.16 -6.41 4.97
N LEU A 227 27.74 -7.21 3.97
CA LEU A 227 26.86 -8.36 4.19
C LEU A 227 27.49 -9.37 5.14
N ARG A 228 28.75 -9.76 4.90
CA ARG A 228 29.45 -10.71 5.75
C ARG A 228 29.56 -10.19 7.17
N GLU A 229 29.99 -8.93 7.35
CA GLU A 229 30.08 -8.29 8.66
C GLU A 229 28.73 -8.27 9.38
N ALA A 230 27.65 -7.96 8.65
CA ALA A 230 26.30 -7.92 9.21
C ALA A 230 25.84 -9.31 9.69
N VAL A 231 26.00 -10.35 8.87
CA VAL A 231 25.58 -11.71 9.21
C VAL A 231 26.43 -12.28 10.35
N GLU A 232 27.75 -12.07 10.33
CA GLU A 232 28.65 -12.49 11.40
C GLU A 232 28.40 -11.75 12.73
N ALA A 233 27.87 -10.51 12.65
CA ALA A 233 27.39 -9.75 13.81
C ALA A 233 25.99 -10.14 14.27
N GLY A 234 25.35 -11.14 13.66
CA GLY A 234 24.05 -11.67 14.06
C GLY A 234 22.83 -10.98 13.46
N ALA A 235 22.96 -10.34 12.28
CA ALA A 235 21.82 -9.78 11.59
C ALA A 235 20.81 -10.86 11.20
N GLU A 236 19.57 -10.75 11.66
CA GLU A 236 18.46 -11.65 11.32
C GLU A 236 17.83 -11.33 9.97
N ALA A 237 17.92 -10.07 9.53
CA ALA A 237 17.40 -9.59 8.26
C ALA A 237 18.38 -8.58 7.61
N VAL A 238 18.64 -8.77 6.32
CA VAL A 238 19.47 -7.87 5.52
C VAL A 238 18.70 -7.35 4.32
N LEU A 239 18.98 -6.10 3.92
CA LEU A 239 18.47 -5.50 2.71
C LEU A 239 19.66 -5.20 1.79
N LEU A 240 19.68 -5.84 0.62
CA LEU A 240 20.66 -5.61 -0.43
C LEU A 240 20.20 -4.40 -1.25
N ASP A 241 20.96 -3.31 -1.19
CA ASP A 241 20.53 -2.04 -1.81
C ASP A 241 21.26 -1.78 -3.13
N ASN A 242 20.49 -1.53 -4.19
CA ASN A 242 20.96 -1.13 -5.52
C ASN A 242 21.98 -2.07 -6.18
N MET A 243 21.94 -3.36 -5.91
CA MET A 243 22.79 -4.39 -6.54
C MET A 243 22.17 -4.88 -7.85
N THR A 244 23.01 -5.30 -8.80
CA THR A 244 22.56 -6.07 -9.98
C THR A 244 22.04 -7.45 -9.57
N PRO A 245 21.23 -8.13 -10.42
CA PRO A 245 20.79 -9.51 -10.12
C PRO A 245 21.95 -10.48 -9.85
N GLU A 246 23.06 -10.34 -10.56
CA GLU A 246 24.25 -11.17 -10.41
C GLU A 246 24.96 -10.92 -9.07
N GLU A 247 25.11 -9.67 -8.65
CA GLU A 247 25.65 -9.29 -7.34
C GLU A 247 24.73 -9.76 -6.22
N ALA A 248 23.42 -9.48 -6.33
CA ALA A 248 22.43 -9.92 -5.37
C ALA A 248 22.42 -11.43 -5.20
N LYS A 249 22.57 -12.21 -6.29
CA LYS A 249 22.65 -13.67 -6.21
C LYS A 249 23.85 -14.14 -5.40
N ARG A 250 25.06 -13.57 -5.63
CA ARG A 250 26.24 -13.91 -4.85
C ARG A 250 26.04 -13.57 -3.37
N CYS A 251 25.45 -12.42 -3.07
CA CYS A 251 25.13 -12.02 -1.71
C CYS A 251 24.13 -12.98 -1.05
N VAL A 252 23.07 -13.40 -1.76
CA VAL A 252 22.12 -14.40 -1.25
C VAL A 252 22.81 -15.71 -0.94
N GLU A 253 23.62 -16.24 -1.86
CA GLU A 253 24.38 -17.49 -1.67
C GLU A 253 25.33 -17.37 -0.46
N LEU A 254 26.03 -16.26 -0.33
CA LEU A 254 26.90 -15.97 0.81
C LEU A 254 26.13 -15.95 2.14
N ALA A 255 25.05 -15.16 2.23
CA ALA A 255 24.23 -15.06 3.43
C ALA A 255 23.70 -16.43 3.87
N ARG A 256 23.16 -17.22 2.92
CA ARG A 256 22.64 -18.58 3.19
C ARG A 256 23.74 -19.55 3.66
N SER A 257 24.98 -19.37 3.22
CA SER A 257 26.11 -20.19 3.67
C SER A 257 26.56 -19.85 5.09
N LEU A 258 26.43 -18.59 5.50
CA LEU A 258 26.81 -18.10 6.83
C LEU A 258 25.66 -18.31 7.85
N GLN A 259 24.44 -17.97 7.47
CA GLN A 259 23.25 -18.08 8.31
C GLN A 259 22.03 -18.44 7.45
N ARG A 260 21.58 -19.68 7.54
CA ARG A 260 20.50 -20.21 6.67
C ARG A 260 19.17 -19.44 6.79
N ASP A 261 18.82 -19.01 7.98
CA ASP A 261 17.51 -18.40 8.27
C ASP A 261 17.52 -16.86 8.22
N CYS A 262 18.64 -16.25 7.75
CA CYS A 262 18.68 -14.80 7.53
C CYS A 262 17.66 -14.38 6.46
N VAL A 263 16.78 -13.45 6.80
CA VAL A 263 15.79 -12.89 5.84
C VAL A 263 16.49 -11.94 4.88
N ILE A 264 16.33 -12.15 3.59
CA ILE A 264 17.02 -11.37 2.55
C ILE A 264 15.99 -10.61 1.71
N GLU A 265 16.11 -9.29 1.73
CA GLU A 265 15.34 -8.37 0.91
C GLU A 265 16.25 -7.72 -0.13
N ILE A 266 15.76 -7.54 -1.36
CA ILE A 266 16.45 -6.77 -2.41
C ILE A 266 15.63 -5.52 -2.68
N SER A 267 16.30 -4.37 -2.69
CA SER A 267 15.71 -3.06 -2.96
C SER A 267 16.57 -2.27 -3.94
N GLY A 268 15.96 -1.26 -4.57
CA GLY A 268 16.62 -0.38 -5.54
C GLY A 268 16.36 -0.80 -6.99
N GLY A 269 15.71 0.07 -7.77
CA GLY A 269 15.50 -0.10 -9.20
C GLY A 269 14.64 -1.30 -9.63
N ILE A 270 13.86 -1.91 -8.74
CA ILE A 270 12.98 -3.04 -9.07
C ILE A 270 11.79 -2.57 -9.90
N THR A 271 11.66 -3.14 -11.11
CA THR A 271 10.60 -2.87 -12.09
C THR A 271 9.91 -4.17 -12.51
N LEU A 272 8.77 -4.08 -13.21
CA LEU A 272 8.11 -5.28 -13.77
C LEU A 272 9.03 -6.08 -14.70
N ASP A 273 9.89 -5.40 -15.46
CA ASP A 273 10.73 -6.06 -16.46
C ASP A 273 11.88 -6.84 -15.83
N ASN A 274 12.40 -6.39 -14.68
CA ASN A 274 13.54 -7.01 -14.00
C ASN A 274 13.19 -7.84 -12.76
N ALA A 275 11.97 -7.70 -12.22
CA ALA A 275 11.55 -8.37 -10.98
C ALA A 275 11.79 -9.88 -11.00
N ARG A 276 11.52 -10.54 -12.14
CA ARG A 276 11.74 -11.99 -12.28
C ARG A 276 13.22 -12.37 -12.22
N ALA A 277 14.12 -11.53 -12.71
CA ALA A 277 15.57 -11.77 -12.62
C ALA A 277 16.04 -11.71 -11.16
N TYR A 278 15.58 -10.71 -10.41
CA TYR A 278 15.87 -10.62 -8.97
C TYR A 278 15.22 -11.76 -8.16
N ALA A 279 14.01 -12.19 -8.49
CA ALA A 279 13.37 -13.30 -7.80
C ALA A 279 14.14 -14.64 -7.94
N LYS A 280 14.85 -14.83 -9.05
CA LYS A 280 15.70 -16.02 -9.29
C LYS A 280 16.96 -16.05 -8.42
N THR A 281 17.29 -14.98 -7.73
CA THR A 281 18.46 -14.93 -6.83
C THR A 281 18.26 -15.77 -5.56
N GLY A 282 16.99 -16.07 -5.19
CA GLY A 282 16.64 -16.79 -3.97
C GLY A 282 16.40 -15.88 -2.75
N ALA A 283 16.25 -14.56 -2.95
CA ALA A 283 15.82 -13.64 -1.91
C ALA A 283 14.38 -13.92 -1.46
N ASP A 284 14.04 -13.50 -0.23
CA ASP A 284 12.72 -13.67 0.35
C ASP A 284 11.74 -12.57 -0.08
N PHE A 285 12.27 -11.35 -0.24
CA PHE A 285 11.48 -10.19 -0.62
C PHE A 285 12.15 -9.34 -1.69
N LEU A 286 11.32 -8.74 -2.54
CA LEU A 286 11.69 -7.67 -3.45
C LEU A 286 10.90 -6.41 -3.07
N SER A 287 11.57 -5.29 -2.82
CA SER A 287 10.90 -4.03 -2.47
C SER A 287 10.91 -3.05 -3.62
N SER A 288 9.73 -2.54 -3.99
CA SER A 288 9.60 -1.53 -5.03
C SER A 288 8.75 -0.35 -4.57
N GLY A 289 9.34 0.85 -4.56
CA GLY A 289 8.60 2.09 -4.31
C GLY A 289 7.65 2.43 -5.46
N ALA A 290 7.90 1.91 -6.67
CA ALA A 290 7.06 2.13 -7.83
C ALA A 290 5.62 1.63 -7.64
N LEU A 291 5.40 0.66 -6.75
CA LEU A 291 4.06 0.18 -6.40
C LEU A 291 3.13 1.30 -5.95
N THR A 292 3.67 2.29 -5.25
CA THR A 292 2.92 3.39 -4.65
C THR A 292 3.13 4.72 -5.38
N HIS A 293 4.38 5.18 -5.54
CA HIS A 293 4.64 6.50 -6.11
C HIS A 293 4.57 6.58 -7.65
N SER A 294 4.48 5.44 -8.37
CA SER A 294 4.48 5.41 -9.85
C SER A 294 3.40 4.50 -10.44
N ALA A 295 2.44 4.05 -9.64
CA ALA A 295 1.31 3.30 -10.16
C ALA A 295 0.43 4.21 -11.06
N PRO A 296 0.11 3.79 -12.29
CA PRO A 296 -0.84 4.54 -13.10
C PRO A 296 -2.24 4.44 -12.50
N SER A 297 -2.98 5.55 -12.49
CA SER A 297 -4.38 5.55 -12.07
C SER A 297 -5.23 4.67 -12.97
N ALA A 298 -6.14 3.90 -12.38
CA ALA A 298 -7.09 3.09 -13.12
C ALA A 298 -8.13 3.96 -13.84
N ASN A 299 -8.62 3.49 -14.99
CA ASN A 299 -9.65 4.18 -15.74
C ASN A 299 -11.03 3.71 -15.26
N LEU A 300 -11.80 4.63 -14.69
CA LEU A 300 -13.11 4.42 -14.12
C LEU A 300 -14.09 5.52 -14.59
N SER A 301 -15.39 5.23 -14.62
CA SER A 301 -16.41 6.24 -14.90
C SER A 301 -17.60 6.02 -13.98
N LEU A 302 -18.28 7.13 -13.63
CA LEU A 302 -19.60 7.11 -13.06
C LEU A 302 -20.63 7.39 -14.17
N LEU A 303 -21.65 6.56 -14.27
CA LEU A 303 -22.76 6.73 -15.21
C LEU A 303 -24.06 6.95 -14.43
N VAL A 304 -24.72 8.05 -14.69
CA VAL A 304 -26.06 8.31 -14.16
C VAL A 304 -27.09 7.69 -15.08
N GLU A 305 -28.01 6.90 -14.52
CA GLU A 305 -29.17 6.41 -15.26
C GLU A 305 -30.09 7.60 -15.61
N SER A 306 -30.62 7.62 -16.83
CA SER A 306 -31.54 8.67 -17.22
C SER A 306 -32.78 8.67 -16.30
N VAL A 307 -33.01 9.78 -15.61
CA VAL A 307 -34.24 10.00 -14.88
C VAL A 307 -35.35 10.09 -15.93
N ARG A 308 -36.12 9.02 -16.12
CA ARG A 308 -37.37 9.13 -16.90
C ARG A 308 -38.37 9.87 -16.01
N GLU A 309 -38.79 11.08 -16.42
CA GLU A 309 -39.98 11.71 -15.86
C GLU A 309 -41.14 10.73 -16.03
N THR A 310 -41.71 10.28 -14.91
CA THR A 310 -42.97 9.50 -14.87
C THR A 310 -44.14 10.44 -14.79
#